data_a8404f38146e9cdd4b6ea8d8457222be
#
_entry.id   a8404f38146e9cdd4b6ea8d8457222be
#
_cell.length_a   1.000
_cell.length_b   1.000
_cell.length_c   1.000
_cell.angle_alpha   90.00
_cell.angle_beta   90.00
_cell.angle_gamma   90.00
#
_symmetry.space_group_name_H-M   'P 1'
#
loop_
_entity.id
_entity.type
_entity.pdbx_description
1 polymer ?
#
loop_
_entity_poly.entity_id
_entity_poly.type
_entity_poly.pdbx_seq_one_letter_code
_entity_poly.pdbx_strand_id
1 'polypeptide(L)'
;RDLHGRSRRQRQMCIRDRDTAVGKTLVSSSMIDRVVASLGRKLVEVPVGFKWFVPGLIDGSVGFGGEESAGASFLRKDGTVWSTDKDGLIMDLLASEITAVTGKTPSQRYAELEATFGAPVYARTDAEANREQKSTLKKLSPEQVTATTLAGDPITAKLTEAPGNGAAIGGLKVTTEHAWFAARPSGTEDKYKIYAESFKGQEHLEQVQKEAQDVV
;
A
#
# COMPACT_ATOMS: atom_id res chain seq x y z
N ARG A 1 41.38 14.45 -0.69
CA ARG A 1 41.21 13.56 -1.90
C ARG A 1 40.30 12.41 -1.51
N ASP A 2 38.98 12.51 -1.66
CA ASP A 2 38.03 11.39 -1.84
C ASP A 2 36.56 11.81 -1.72
N LEU A 3 36.29 13.11 -1.68
CA LEU A 3 34.90 13.59 -1.68
C LEU A 3 34.21 13.47 -3.06
N HIS A 4 34.99 13.40 -4.15
CA HIS A 4 34.43 13.29 -5.50
C HIS A 4 34.10 11.85 -5.92
N GLY A 5 34.73 10.83 -5.32
CA GLY A 5 34.43 9.43 -5.60
C GLY A 5 33.09 8.96 -4.98
N ARG A 6 32.75 9.47 -3.78
CA ARG A 6 31.48 9.17 -3.13
C ARG A 6 30.28 9.80 -3.84
N SER A 7 30.43 11.01 -4.38
CA SER A 7 29.32 11.68 -5.08
C SER A 7 28.96 11.02 -6.42
N ARG A 8 29.92 10.43 -7.14
CA ARG A 8 29.63 9.67 -8.37
C ARG A 8 28.96 8.33 -8.10
N ARG A 9 29.39 7.59 -7.07
CA ARG A 9 28.73 6.33 -6.67
C ARG A 9 27.32 6.57 -6.11
N GLN A 10 27.10 7.63 -5.32
CA GLN A 10 25.78 8.04 -4.87
C GLN A 10 24.88 8.49 -6.03
N ARG A 11 25.39 9.22 -7.02
CA ARG A 11 24.62 9.59 -8.21
C ARG A 11 24.28 8.40 -9.10
N GLN A 12 25.16 7.41 -9.24
CA GLN A 12 24.87 6.18 -9.99
C GLN A 12 23.88 5.27 -9.25
N MET A 13 23.93 5.19 -7.93
CA MET A 13 22.90 4.52 -7.12
C MET A 13 21.54 5.21 -7.26
N CYS A 14 21.50 6.55 -7.19
CA CYS A 14 20.25 7.31 -7.38
C CYS A 14 19.66 7.19 -8.80
N ILE A 15 20.46 6.93 -9.83
CA ILE A 15 20.00 6.84 -11.23
C ILE A 15 19.38 5.46 -11.49
N ARG A 16 20.00 4.35 -11.06
CA ARG A 16 19.42 3.00 -11.18
C ARG A 16 18.19 2.82 -10.31
N ASP A 17 18.16 3.46 -9.15
CA ASP A 17 17.09 3.38 -8.17
C ASP A 17 15.87 4.25 -8.56
N ARG A 18 16.02 5.21 -9.47
CA ARG A 18 14.93 6.10 -9.92
C ARG A 18 13.94 5.45 -10.87
N ASP A 19 14.34 4.42 -11.60
CA ASP A 19 13.48 3.79 -12.62
C ASP A 19 12.68 2.61 -12.05
N THR A 20 13.02 2.12 -10.85
CA THR A 20 12.30 1.02 -10.23
C THR A 20 11.03 1.50 -9.53
N ALA A 21 9.96 0.73 -9.67
CA ALA A 21 8.71 1.01 -9.00
C ALA A 21 8.73 0.62 -7.52
N VAL A 22 7.86 1.24 -6.74
CA VAL A 22 7.52 0.82 -5.37
C VAL A 22 6.20 0.07 -5.41
N GLY A 23 6.22 -1.17 -4.93
CA GLY A 23 5.05 -2.04 -4.86
C GLY A 23 4.36 -1.97 -3.49
N LYS A 24 3.04 -1.85 -3.49
CA LYS A 24 2.19 -1.98 -2.29
C LYS A 24 0.97 -2.83 -2.57
N THR A 25 0.34 -3.39 -1.54
CA THR A 25 -0.98 -3.99 -1.68
C THR A 25 -2.08 -2.93 -1.63
N LEU A 26 -3.23 -3.26 -2.20
CA LEU A 26 -4.39 -2.34 -2.25
C LEU A 26 -4.94 -1.94 -0.86
N VAL A 27 -4.59 -2.67 0.20
CA VAL A 27 -4.99 -2.40 1.60
C VAL A 27 -3.87 -1.75 2.43
N SER A 28 -2.72 -1.47 1.81
CA SER A 28 -1.65 -0.70 2.44
C SER A 28 -1.95 0.80 2.39
N SER A 29 -1.38 1.54 3.34
CA SER A 29 -1.61 2.98 3.52
C SER A 29 -1.34 3.80 2.25
N SER A 30 -2.18 4.81 2.00
CA SER A 30 -1.97 5.84 0.99
C SER A 30 -0.86 6.84 1.36
N MET A 31 -0.30 6.76 2.56
CA MET A 31 0.96 7.42 2.88
C MET A 31 2.06 7.01 1.88
N ILE A 32 2.08 5.73 1.49
CA ILE A 32 3.04 5.21 0.49
C ILE A 32 2.87 5.92 -0.85
N ASP A 33 1.63 6.15 -1.29
CA ASP A 33 1.33 6.86 -2.54
C ASP A 33 1.92 8.28 -2.53
N ARG A 34 1.70 9.00 -1.43
CA ARG A 34 2.18 10.38 -1.23
C ARG A 34 3.71 10.45 -1.22
N VAL A 35 4.34 9.53 -0.51
CA VAL A 35 5.82 9.41 -0.46
C VAL A 35 6.37 9.07 -1.85
N VAL A 36 5.81 8.07 -2.52
CA VAL A 36 6.26 7.63 -3.85
C VAL A 36 6.13 8.76 -4.88
N ALA A 37 5.00 9.48 -4.86
CA ALA A 37 4.78 10.65 -5.71
C ALA A 37 5.80 11.76 -5.43
N SER A 38 6.10 12.06 -4.17
CA SER A 38 7.09 13.08 -3.78
C SER A 38 8.51 12.73 -4.24
N LEU A 39 8.80 11.44 -4.36
CA LEU A 39 10.08 10.93 -4.87
C LEU A 39 10.13 10.87 -6.41
N GLY A 40 9.02 11.17 -7.10
CA GLY A 40 8.90 11.05 -8.55
C GLY A 40 9.04 9.63 -9.05
N ARG A 41 8.63 8.63 -8.22
CA ARG A 41 8.71 7.21 -8.55
C ARG A 41 7.38 6.66 -9.03
N LYS A 42 7.43 5.50 -9.70
CA LYS A 42 6.24 4.76 -10.11
C LYS A 42 5.73 3.93 -8.94
N LEU A 43 4.41 4.00 -8.71
CA LEU A 43 3.70 3.12 -7.78
C LEU A 43 3.11 1.92 -8.54
N VAL A 44 3.22 0.72 -7.96
CA VAL A 44 2.57 -0.50 -8.43
C VAL A 44 1.68 -1.04 -7.30
N GLU A 45 0.39 -0.73 -7.37
CA GLU A 45 -0.60 -1.25 -6.43
C GLU A 45 -1.16 -2.57 -6.95
N VAL A 46 -1.07 -3.63 -6.15
CA VAL A 46 -1.45 -5.00 -6.51
C VAL A 46 -2.47 -5.59 -5.52
N PRO A 47 -3.15 -6.70 -5.85
CA PRO A 47 -3.99 -7.40 -4.87
C PRO A 47 -3.18 -7.87 -3.65
N VAL A 48 -3.86 -8.19 -2.56
CA VAL A 48 -3.22 -8.77 -1.37
C VAL A 48 -2.55 -10.10 -1.72
N GLY A 49 -1.31 -10.24 -1.31
CA GLY A 49 -0.49 -11.43 -1.52
C GLY A 49 0.88 -11.09 -2.12
N PHE A 50 1.94 -11.45 -1.42
CA PHE A 50 3.32 -11.10 -1.79
C PHE A 50 3.73 -11.61 -3.18
N LYS A 51 3.13 -12.72 -3.62
CA LYS A 51 3.36 -13.31 -4.95
C LYS A 51 3.26 -12.33 -6.12
N TRP A 52 2.47 -11.26 -5.97
CA TRP A 52 2.25 -10.28 -7.02
C TRP A 52 3.45 -9.37 -7.28
N PHE A 53 4.37 -9.26 -6.31
CA PHE A 53 5.61 -8.50 -6.46
C PHE A 53 6.74 -9.32 -7.09
N VAL A 54 6.66 -10.66 -7.02
CA VAL A 54 7.75 -11.57 -7.40
C VAL A 54 8.25 -11.35 -8.82
N PRO A 55 7.40 -11.25 -9.85
CA PRO A 55 7.91 -11.00 -11.21
C PRO A 55 8.71 -9.71 -11.31
N GLY A 56 8.18 -8.61 -10.78
CA GLY A 56 8.84 -7.31 -10.83
C GLY A 56 10.10 -7.21 -9.96
N LEU A 57 10.17 -7.96 -8.87
CA LEU A 57 11.41 -8.08 -8.07
C LEU A 57 12.49 -8.88 -8.81
N ILE A 58 12.10 -9.93 -9.54
CA ILE A 58 13.06 -10.78 -10.29
C ILE A 58 13.62 -10.02 -11.50
N ASP A 59 12.75 -9.32 -12.25
CA ASP A 59 13.18 -8.59 -13.44
C ASP A 59 13.73 -7.19 -13.14
N GLY A 60 13.66 -6.75 -11.87
CA GLY A 60 14.19 -5.47 -11.41
C GLY A 60 13.29 -4.27 -11.73
N SER A 61 12.08 -4.45 -12.24
CA SER A 61 11.13 -3.37 -12.48
C SER A 61 10.48 -2.83 -11.20
N VAL A 62 10.40 -3.66 -10.15
CA VAL A 62 9.97 -3.29 -8.79
C VAL A 62 11.18 -3.32 -7.86
N GLY A 63 11.55 -2.18 -7.30
CA GLY A 63 12.69 -2.04 -6.39
C GLY A 63 12.36 -2.41 -4.93
N PHE A 64 11.12 -2.29 -4.55
CA PHE A 64 10.59 -2.59 -3.23
C PHE A 64 9.15 -3.09 -3.36
N GLY A 65 8.82 -4.18 -2.68
CA GLY A 65 7.45 -4.68 -2.56
C GLY A 65 7.12 -4.97 -1.10
N GLY A 66 6.03 -4.40 -0.60
CA GLY A 66 5.64 -4.54 0.81
C GLY A 66 4.15 -4.78 1.00
N GLU A 67 3.81 -5.47 2.08
CA GLU A 67 2.46 -5.70 2.55
C GLU A 67 2.25 -5.08 3.93
N GLU A 68 1.02 -4.68 4.22
CA GLU A 68 0.62 -4.17 5.55
C GLU A 68 0.78 -5.20 6.67
N SER A 69 0.76 -6.49 6.33
CA SER A 69 0.92 -7.62 7.26
C SER A 69 2.39 -7.93 7.58
N ALA A 70 3.20 -6.90 7.79
CA ALA A 70 4.56 -6.94 8.28
C ALA A 70 5.51 -7.77 7.39
N GLY A 71 5.96 -7.19 6.31
CA GLY A 71 7.06 -7.76 5.56
C GLY A 71 7.20 -7.13 4.20
N ALA A 72 8.43 -7.10 3.76
CA ALA A 72 8.81 -6.58 2.45
C ALA A 72 9.99 -7.36 1.90
N SER A 73 10.24 -7.17 0.62
CA SER A 73 11.50 -7.49 -0.02
C SER A 73 11.87 -6.37 -0.99
N PHE A 74 13.12 -6.28 -1.31
CA PHE A 74 13.67 -5.24 -2.17
C PHE A 74 14.90 -5.73 -2.94
N LEU A 75 15.36 -4.92 -3.88
CA LEU A 75 16.55 -5.22 -4.64
C LEU A 75 17.81 -4.92 -3.83
N ARG A 76 18.82 -5.77 -4.01
CA ARG A 76 20.17 -5.52 -3.52
C ARG A 76 20.82 -4.37 -4.30
N LYS A 77 21.94 -3.87 -3.82
CA LYS A 77 22.70 -2.78 -4.47
C LYS A 77 23.19 -3.11 -5.88
N ASP A 78 23.33 -4.38 -6.20
CA ASP A 78 23.68 -4.88 -7.54
C ASP A 78 22.48 -5.03 -8.48
N GLY A 79 21.26 -4.79 -7.98
CA GLY A 79 20.00 -4.89 -8.73
C GLY A 79 19.40 -6.29 -8.73
N THR A 80 19.98 -7.26 -8.05
CA THR A 80 19.36 -8.58 -7.87
C THR A 80 18.35 -8.56 -6.73
N VAL A 81 17.32 -9.40 -6.81
CA VAL A 81 16.32 -9.53 -5.75
C VAL A 81 16.95 -10.09 -4.47
N TRP A 82 16.55 -9.52 -3.32
CA TRP A 82 16.94 -10.07 -2.01
C TRP A 82 16.25 -11.39 -1.74
N SER A 83 14.92 -11.39 -1.78
CA SER A 83 14.07 -12.55 -1.56
C SER A 83 12.80 -12.43 -2.40
N THR A 84 12.23 -13.57 -2.80
CA THR A 84 10.93 -13.65 -3.47
C THR A 84 9.75 -13.82 -2.50
N ASP A 85 10.01 -13.67 -1.21
CA ASP A 85 8.99 -13.63 -0.15
C ASP A 85 9.36 -12.54 0.87
N LYS A 86 8.41 -12.26 1.77
CA LYS A 86 8.58 -11.29 2.86
C LYS A 86 9.71 -11.72 3.79
N ASP A 87 10.57 -10.78 4.13
CA ASP A 87 11.67 -11.01 5.06
C ASP A 87 11.64 -9.94 6.18
N GLY A 88 11.20 -10.36 7.37
CA GLY A 88 11.16 -9.50 8.56
C GLY A 88 12.54 -9.13 9.07
N LEU A 89 13.51 -10.04 8.97
CA LEU A 89 14.87 -9.81 9.48
C LEU A 89 15.57 -8.68 8.71
N ILE A 90 15.38 -8.62 7.39
CA ILE A 90 15.95 -7.52 6.60
C ILE A 90 15.29 -6.17 6.92
N MET A 91 14.02 -6.18 7.32
CA MET A 91 13.32 -4.97 7.75
C MET A 91 13.86 -4.45 9.08
N ASP A 92 14.20 -5.33 10.01
CA ASP A 92 14.85 -4.96 11.30
C ASP A 92 16.24 -4.36 11.05
N LEU A 93 17.02 -4.95 10.13
CA LEU A 93 18.31 -4.42 9.72
C LEU A 93 18.16 -3.05 9.06
N LEU A 94 17.17 -2.87 8.18
CA LEU A 94 16.89 -1.59 7.54
C LEU A 94 16.47 -0.53 8.55
N ALA A 95 15.64 -0.86 9.55
CA ALA A 95 15.26 0.04 10.62
C ALA A 95 16.48 0.48 11.45
N SER A 96 17.39 -0.45 11.72
CA SER A 96 18.64 -0.18 12.42
C SER A 96 19.57 0.72 11.58
N GLU A 97 19.69 0.47 10.28
CA GLU A 97 20.46 1.31 9.35
C GLU A 97 19.89 2.73 9.27
N ILE A 98 18.57 2.87 9.13
CA ILE A 98 17.89 4.17 9.14
C ILE A 98 18.24 4.94 10.41
N THR A 99 18.18 4.29 11.56
CA THR A 99 18.51 4.90 12.84
C THR A 99 19.98 5.33 12.89
N ALA A 100 20.90 4.46 12.49
CA ALA A 100 22.34 4.74 12.50
C ALA A 100 22.73 5.87 11.53
N VAL A 101 22.12 5.93 10.35
CA VAL A 101 22.45 6.93 9.32
C VAL A 101 21.80 8.28 9.59
N THR A 102 20.56 8.28 10.10
CA THR A 102 19.78 9.52 10.26
C THR A 102 19.82 10.08 11.68
N GLY A 103 20.25 9.30 12.68
CA GLY A 103 20.13 9.63 14.10
C GLY A 103 18.69 9.62 14.62
N LYS A 104 17.73 9.10 13.83
CA LYS A 104 16.31 9.11 14.15
C LYS A 104 15.73 7.70 14.10
N THR A 105 14.90 7.38 15.07
CA THR A 105 14.16 6.11 15.07
C THR A 105 13.16 6.06 13.92
N PRO A 106 12.70 4.85 13.49
CA PRO A 106 11.62 4.72 12.51
C PRO A 106 10.36 5.53 12.86
N SER A 107 9.97 5.55 14.15
CA SER A 107 8.81 6.33 14.60
C SER A 107 9.01 7.84 14.42
N GLN A 108 10.22 8.35 14.71
CA GLN A 108 10.53 9.77 14.47
C GLN A 108 10.53 10.11 12.98
N ARG A 109 11.04 9.19 12.14
CA ARG A 109 10.97 9.35 10.67
C ARG A 109 9.52 9.32 10.17
N TYR A 110 8.69 8.44 10.72
CA TYR A 110 7.28 8.39 10.38
C TYR A 110 6.54 9.68 10.77
N ALA A 111 6.80 10.23 11.95
CA ALA A 111 6.23 11.52 12.37
C ALA A 111 6.60 12.69 11.43
N GLU A 112 7.80 12.66 10.81
CA GLU A 112 8.18 13.63 9.78
C GLU A 112 7.36 13.46 8.48
N LEU A 113 7.05 12.21 8.12
CA LEU A 113 6.16 11.94 6.98
C LEU A 113 4.73 12.41 7.26
N GLU A 114 4.21 12.16 8.47
CA GLU A 114 2.90 12.66 8.90
C GLU A 114 2.84 14.20 8.88
N ALA A 115 3.88 14.88 9.35
CA ALA A 115 3.96 16.33 9.30
C ALA A 115 3.98 16.88 7.86
N THR A 116 4.53 16.12 6.91
CA THR A 116 4.66 16.54 5.51
C THR A 116 3.42 16.18 4.69
N PHE A 117 2.87 15.00 4.89
CA PHE A 117 1.85 14.40 4.03
C PHE A 117 0.47 14.26 4.69
N GLY A 118 0.35 14.58 5.98
CA GLY A 118 -0.83 14.34 6.81
C GLY A 118 -0.75 13.02 7.55
N ALA A 119 -1.40 12.95 8.70
CA ALA A 119 -1.44 11.78 9.58
C ALA A 119 -2.64 10.90 9.21
N PRO A 120 -2.44 9.68 8.67
CA PRO A 120 -3.55 8.78 8.40
C PRO A 120 -4.01 8.08 9.69
N VAL A 121 -5.31 7.86 9.78
CA VAL A 121 -5.91 6.93 10.73
C VAL A 121 -6.47 5.74 9.96
N TYR A 122 -6.28 4.53 10.50
CA TYR A 122 -6.62 3.29 9.84
C TYR A 122 -7.38 2.36 10.78
N ALA A 123 -8.35 1.67 10.25
CA ALA A 123 -9.02 0.59 10.96
C ALA A 123 -9.43 -0.54 10.02
N ARG A 124 -9.55 -1.74 10.57
CA ARG A 124 -10.12 -2.90 9.92
C ARG A 124 -11.35 -3.36 10.70
N THR A 125 -12.43 -3.59 9.99
CA THR A 125 -13.65 -4.19 10.53
C THR A 125 -13.84 -5.56 9.91
N ASP A 126 -14.06 -6.58 10.74
CA ASP A 126 -14.40 -7.92 10.32
C ASP A 126 -15.90 -8.13 10.62
N ALA A 127 -16.67 -8.59 9.64
CA ALA A 127 -18.08 -8.91 9.82
C ALA A 127 -18.38 -10.33 9.29
N GLU A 128 -19.35 -10.99 9.91
CA GLU A 128 -19.77 -12.32 9.48
C GLU A 128 -20.41 -12.28 8.09
N ALA A 129 -20.09 -13.24 7.25
CA ALA A 129 -20.66 -13.39 5.93
C ALA A 129 -20.75 -14.85 5.54
N ASN A 130 -21.93 -15.25 5.12
CA ASN A 130 -22.14 -16.58 4.58
C ASN A 130 -21.52 -16.73 3.16
N ARG A 131 -21.56 -17.94 2.62
CA ARG A 131 -20.96 -18.26 1.33
C ARG A 131 -21.57 -17.45 0.17
N GLU A 132 -22.86 -17.17 0.22
CA GLU A 132 -23.57 -16.41 -0.81
C GLU A 132 -23.14 -14.95 -0.80
N GLN A 133 -23.13 -14.30 0.36
CA GLN A 133 -22.65 -12.93 0.56
C GLN A 133 -21.19 -12.78 0.12
N LYS A 134 -20.32 -13.72 0.49
CA LYS A 134 -18.93 -13.74 0.02
C LYS A 134 -18.81 -13.85 -1.50
N SER A 135 -19.70 -14.65 -2.14
CA SER A 135 -19.73 -14.78 -3.59
C SER A 135 -20.21 -13.51 -4.28
N THR A 136 -21.21 -12.84 -3.70
CA THR A 136 -21.74 -11.55 -4.20
C THR A 136 -20.66 -10.48 -4.15
N LEU A 137 -19.97 -10.34 -3.00
CA LEU A 137 -18.88 -9.38 -2.86
C LEU A 137 -17.74 -9.61 -3.85
N LYS A 138 -17.39 -10.87 -4.13
CA LYS A 138 -16.37 -11.21 -5.15
C LYS A 138 -16.74 -10.79 -6.57
N LYS A 139 -18.04 -10.75 -6.87
CA LYS A 139 -18.59 -10.43 -8.20
C LYS A 139 -19.08 -9.00 -8.30
N LEU A 140 -18.94 -8.21 -7.25
CA LEU A 140 -19.37 -6.83 -7.24
C LEU A 140 -18.66 -6.06 -8.35
N SER A 141 -19.42 -5.33 -9.14
CA SER A 141 -18.88 -4.48 -10.20
C SER A 141 -18.87 -3.01 -9.78
N PRO A 142 -18.00 -2.17 -10.33
CA PRO A 142 -17.97 -0.74 -10.03
C PRO A 142 -19.30 -0.03 -10.30
N GLU A 143 -20.08 -0.49 -11.29
CA GLU A 143 -21.37 0.08 -11.70
C GLU A 143 -22.47 -0.18 -10.68
N GLN A 144 -22.36 -1.23 -9.89
CA GLN A 144 -23.33 -1.55 -8.83
C GLN A 144 -23.20 -0.59 -7.63
N VAL A 145 -22.05 0.06 -7.50
CA VAL A 145 -21.83 1.09 -6.47
C VAL A 145 -22.38 2.42 -6.97
N THR A 146 -23.60 2.75 -6.62
CA THR A 146 -24.29 3.97 -7.08
C THR A 146 -23.81 5.23 -6.35
N ALA A 147 -23.21 5.10 -5.17
CA ALA A 147 -22.68 6.22 -4.40
C ALA A 147 -21.69 7.07 -5.23
N THR A 148 -21.79 8.38 -5.11
CA THR A 148 -20.89 9.35 -5.76
C THR A 148 -19.95 10.03 -4.77
N THR A 149 -20.26 9.91 -3.47
CA THR A 149 -19.45 10.44 -2.37
C THR A 149 -19.18 9.33 -1.35
N LEU A 150 -18.12 9.50 -0.56
CA LEU A 150 -17.76 8.67 0.58
C LEU A 150 -17.35 9.59 1.72
N ALA A 151 -18.04 9.52 2.82
CA ALA A 151 -17.86 10.42 4.00
C ALA A 151 -17.80 11.90 3.62
N GLY A 152 -18.67 12.31 2.67
CA GLY A 152 -18.76 13.68 2.18
C GLY A 152 -17.75 14.07 1.09
N ASP A 153 -16.73 13.25 0.80
CA ASP A 153 -15.78 13.52 -0.26
C ASP A 153 -16.21 12.86 -1.59
N PRO A 154 -15.98 13.49 -2.75
CA PRO A 154 -16.26 12.88 -4.04
C PRO A 154 -15.43 11.60 -4.24
N ILE A 155 -16.07 10.54 -4.71
CA ILE A 155 -15.40 9.29 -5.08
C ILE A 155 -14.55 9.53 -6.32
N THR A 156 -13.27 9.20 -6.25
CA THR A 156 -12.30 9.33 -7.34
C THR A 156 -12.13 8.03 -8.13
N ALA A 157 -12.31 6.87 -7.49
CA ALA A 157 -12.27 5.58 -8.17
C ALA A 157 -13.07 4.50 -7.43
N LYS A 158 -13.60 3.55 -8.20
CA LYS A 158 -14.24 2.29 -7.76
C LYS A 158 -13.55 1.16 -8.48
N LEU A 159 -12.79 0.35 -7.76
CA LEU A 159 -11.86 -0.62 -8.33
C LEU A 159 -12.23 -2.04 -7.95
N THR A 160 -12.29 -2.91 -8.92
CA THR A 160 -12.39 -4.37 -8.77
C THR A 160 -11.16 -5.10 -9.32
N GLU A 161 -10.27 -4.34 -9.96
CA GLU A 161 -8.96 -4.76 -10.45
C GLU A 161 -7.87 -3.84 -9.89
N ALA A 162 -6.70 -4.40 -9.62
CA ALA A 162 -5.59 -3.63 -9.08
C ALA A 162 -4.90 -2.79 -10.18
N PRO A 163 -4.70 -1.49 -9.98
CA PRO A 163 -4.14 -0.59 -11.01
C PRO A 163 -2.74 -0.97 -11.50
N GLY A 164 -1.97 -1.65 -10.64
CA GLY A 164 -0.57 -1.97 -10.95
C GLY A 164 -0.39 -3.15 -11.90
N ASN A 165 -1.33 -4.07 -11.98
CA ASN A 165 -1.20 -5.29 -12.78
C ASN A 165 -2.50 -5.79 -13.43
N GLY A 166 -3.62 -5.09 -13.29
CA GLY A 166 -4.93 -5.48 -13.84
C GLY A 166 -5.52 -6.75 -13.22
N ALA A 167 -4.95 -7.27 -12.14
CA ALA A 167 -5.45 -8.49 -11.52
C ALA A 167 -6.67 -8.19 -10.66
N ALA A 168 -7.66 -9.10 -10.69
CA ALA A 168 -8.86 -9.01 -9.87
C ALA A 168 -8.52 -8.96 -8.39
N ILE A 169 -9.06 -7.99 -7.65
CA ILE A 169 -8.85 -7.86 -6.21
C ILE A 169 -9.74 -8.80 -5.39
N GLY A 170 -10.74 -9.39 -6.02
CA GLY A 170 -11.71 -10.30 -5.37
C GLY A 170 -12.60 -9.59 -4.36
N GLY A 171 -12.95 -8.36 -4.63
CA GLY A 171 -13.77 -7.46 -3.81
C GLY A 171 -13.82 -6.08 -4.47
N LEU A 172 -14.06 -5.06 -3.66
CA LEU A 172 -14.19 -3.68 -4.09
C LEU A 172 -13.23 -2.78 -3.30
N LYS A 173 -12.59 -1.84 -3.98
CA LYS A 173 -11.92 -0.68 -3.34
C LYS A 173 -12.55 0.61 -3.86
N VAL A 174 -12.90 1.51 -2.94
CA VAL A 174 -13.40 2.85 -3.26
C VAL A 174 -12.43 3.87 -2.68
N THR A 175 -12.10 4.89 -3.47
CA THR A 175 -11.13 5.91 -3.08
C THR A 175 -11.72 7.31 -3.23
N THR A 176 -11.28 8.21 -2.36
CA THR A 176 -11.46 9.66 -2.46
C THR A 176 -10.08 10.34 -2.37
N GLU A 177 -10.04 11.66 -2.35
CA GLU A 177 -8.79 12.40 -2.13
C GLU A 177 -8.17 12.15 -0.74
N HIS A 178 -9.03 11.94 0.29
CA HIS A 178 -8.59 11.90 1.67
C HIS A 178 -8.82 10.55 2.37
N ALA A 179 -9.53 9.64 1.72
CA ALA A 179 -9.89 8.36 2.33
C ALA A 179 -10.03 7.26 1.28
N TRP A 180 -9.99 6.04 1.76
CA TRP A 180 -10.37 4.86 0.98
C TRP A 180 -10.94 3.78 1.89
N PHE A 181 -11.75 2.89 1.32
CA PHE A 181 -12.00 1.58 1.90
C PHE A 181 -11.77 0.48 0.87
N ALA A 182 -11.46 -0.71 1.36
CA ALA A 182 -11.41 -1.94 0.56
C ALA A 182 -12.17 -3.04 1.29
N ALA A 183 -13.18 -3.60 0.62
CA ALA A 183 -13.99 -4.69 1.14
C ALA A 183 -13.69 -5.98 0.38
N ARG A 184 -13.40 -7.06 1.10
CA ARG A 184 -13.08 -8.34 0.50
C ARG A 184 -13.47 -9.51 1.40
N PRO A 185 -13.95 -10.64 0.82
CA PRO A 185 -14.25 -11.83 1.60
C PRO A 185 -12.97 -12.48 2.13
N SER A 186 -13.03 -13.04 3.31
CA SER A 186 -11.98 -13.91 3.83
C SER A 186 -11.92 -15.22 3.02
N GLY A 187 -10.71 -15.66 2.71
CA GLY A 187 -10.49 -16.95 2.03
C GLY A 187 -10.63 -18.16 2.94
N THR A 188 -10.44 -17.97 4.25
CA THR A 188 -10.34 -19.06 5.24
C THR A 188 -11.43 -19.03 6.30
N GLU A 189 -12.14 -17.91 6.45
CA GLU A 189 -13.16 -17.70 7.48
C GLU A 189 -14.50 -17.31 6.86
N ASP A 190 -15.61 -17.53 7.57
CA ASP A 190 -16.93 -17.08 7.15
C ASP A 190 -17.15 -15.59 7.54
N LYS A 191 -16.28 -14.77 6.99
CA LYS A 191 -16.23 -13.32 7.22
C LYS A 191 -15.89 -12.57 5.95
N TYR A 192 -16.25 -11.30 5.92
CA TYR A 192 -15.63 -10.32 5.03
C TYR A 192 -14.89 -9.29 5.88
N LYS A 193 -13.92 -8.61 5.25
CA LYS A 193 -13.05 -7.63 5.90
C LYS A 193 -13.18 -6.31 5.16
N ILE A 194 -13.44 -5.24 5.91
CA ILE A 194 -13.37 -3.86 5.44
C ILE A 194 -12.12 -3.24 6.04
N TYR A 195 -11.22 -2.84 5.17
CA TYR A 195 -10.06 -2.02 5.50
C TYR A 195 -10.40 -0.59 5.14
N ALA A 196 -10.13 0.36 6.02
CA ALA A 196 -10.39 1.77 5.77
C ALA A 196 -9.27 2.65 6.31
N GLU A 197 -9.00 3.74 5.61
CA GLU A 197 -8.05 4.76 6.01
C GLU A 197 -8.62 6.15 5.73
N SER A 198 -8.31 7.10 6.59
CA SER A 198 -8.65 8.51 6.42
C SER A 198 -7.50 9.43 6.85
N PHE A 199 -7.27 10.49 6.09
CA PHE A 199 -6.36 11.60 6.43
C PHE A 199 -7.10 12.79 7.09
N LYS A 200 -8.39 12.64 7.40
CA LYS A 200 -9.22 13.66 8.08
C LYS A 200 -9.54 13.31 9.55
N GLY A 201 -8.80 12.32 10.09
CA GLY A 201 -8.95 11.94 11.50
C GLY A 201 -10.02 10.89 11.77
N GLN A 202 -10.19 10.59 13.05
CA GLN A 202 -10.95 9.44 13.54
C GLN A 202 -12.43 9.48 13.19
N GLU A 203 -13.10 10.63 13.39
CA GLU A 203 -14.53 10.78 13.11
C GLU A 203 -14.84 10.55 11.62
N HIS A 204 -14.00 11.06 10.73
CA HIS A 204 -14.14 10.82 9.29
C HIS A 204 -13.90 9.35 8.93
N LEU A 205 -12.94 8.68 9.57
CA LEU A 205 -12.70 7.24 9.38
C LEU A 205 -13.94 6.41 9.79
N GLU A 206 -14.56 6.73 10.92
CA GLU A 206 -15.77 6.04 11.40
C GLU A 206 -16.92 6.19 10.41
N GLN A 207 -17.08 7.39 9.82
CA GLN A 207 -18.06 7.61 8.77
C GLN A 207 -17.74 6.79 7.51
N VAL A 208 -16.46 6.76 7.07
CA VAL A 208 -16.02 5.91 5.95
C VAL A 208 -16.36 4.45 6.20
N GLN A 209 -16.09 3.93 7.41
CA GLN A 209 -16.40 2.54 7.76
C GLN A 209 -17.90 2.24 7.73
N LYS A 210 -18.73 3.18 8.25
CA LYS A 210 -20.18 3.02 8.24
C LYS A 210 -20.71 3.00 6.81
N GLU A 211 -20.35 3.98 5.99
CA GLU A 211 -20.78 4.03 4.59
C GLU A 211 -20.24 2.85 3.75
N ALA A 212 -19.04 2.34 4.08
CA ALA A 212 -18.51 1.13 3.44
C ALA A 212 -19.37 -0.11 3.74
N GLN A 213 -19.93 -0.22 4.95
CA GLN A 213 -20.86 -1.32 5.30
C GLN A 213 -22.19 -1.21 4.55
N ASP A 214 -22.65 -0.01 4.26
CA ASP A 214 -23.90 0.22 3.50
C ASP A 214 -23.72 -0.10 2.00
N VAL A 215 -22.49 -0.04 1.49
CA VAL A 215 -22.14 -0.34 0.08
C VAL A 215 -21.93 -1.84 -0.16
N VAL A 216 -21.56 -2.62 0.85
CA VAL A 216 -21.14 -4.03 0.77
C VAL A 216 -22.19 -4.99 1.28
#